data_d5091ea018fc2d61be3a9af0c292ccc5
#
_entry.id   d5091ea018fc2d61be3a9af0c292ccc5
#
_cell.length_a   1.000
_cell.length_b   1.000
_cell.length_c   1.000
_cell.angle_alpha   90.00
_cell.angle_beta   90.00
_cell.angle_gamma   90.00
#
_symmetry.space_group_name_H-M   'P 1'
#
loop_
_entity.id
_entity.type
_entity.pdbx_description
1 polymer ?
#
loop_
_entity_poly.entity_id
_entity_poly.type
_entity_poly.pdbx_seq_one_letter_code
_entity_poly.pdbx_strand_id
1 'polypeptide(L)'
;GGFQTPTAGDVFFDGVRINAVPAHKRAINTVFQRYALFPHLNVFENIAFGLRIPKAKEERDEKGKVIRRQKVKLTEKEIQERVMEMLDVVNLKGFEKRSVSSLSGGQQQRVAIARALVNRPKVLLLDEPLGALDMRLRKDMQNELKRIQQAMGITFIYVTHDQEEALSMSDTVV
;
A
#
# COMPACT_ATOMS: atom_id res chain seq x y z
N GLY A 1 -11.33 -3.12 4.02
CA GLY A 1 -10.31 -4.05 3.56
C GLY A 1 -10.85 -5.34 2.94
N GLY A 2 -12.04 -5.84 3.31
CA GLY A 2 -12.61 -7.08 2.78
C GLY A 2 -12.29 -8.33 3.60
N PHE A 3 -11.90 -8.15 4.85
CA PHE A 3 -11.72 -9.25 5.82
C PHE A 3 -13.03 -9.63 6.54
N GLN A 4 -14.01 -8.72 6.52
CA GLN A 4 -15.33 -8.94 7.09
C GLN A 4 -16.39 -8.60 6.05
N THR A 5 -17.52 -9.29 6.12
CA THR A 5 -18.70 -9.00 5.32
C THR A 5 -19.58 -8.00 6.08
N PRO A 6 -20.13 -6.96 5.43
CA PRO A 6 -21.06 -6.05 6.07
C PRO A 6 -22.28 -6.79 6.60
N THR A 7 -22.74 -6.45 7.80
CA THR A 7 -23.96 -7.03 8.39
C THR A 7 -25.21 -6.58 7.62
N ALA A 8 -25.19 -5.36 7.09
CA ALA A 8 -26.24 -4.79 6.25
C ALA A 8 -25.63 -3.77 5.28
N GLY A 9 -26.34 -3.48 4.20
CA GLY A 9 -25.92 -2.50 3.20
C GLY A 9 -24.87 -3.01 2.21
N ASP A 10 -24.43 -2.12 1.35
CA ASP A 10 -23.52 -2.41 0.26
C ASP A 10 -22.31 -1.51 0.28
N VAL A 11 -21.17 -2.08 -0.09
CA VAL A 11 -19.90 -1.36 -0.27
C VAL A 11 -19.60 -1.28 -1.75
N PHE A 12 -19.39 -0.06 -2.24
CA PHE A 12 -19.05 0.21 -3.63
C PHE A 12 -17.62 0.74 -3.74
N PHE A 13 -16.95 0.38 -4.81
CA PHE A 13 -15.64 0.88 -5.18
C PHE A 13 -15.63 1.17 -6.69
N ASP A 14 -15.40 2.43 -7.08
CA ASP A 14 -15.55 2.88 -8.47
C ASP A 14 -16.91 2.49 -9.10
N GLY A 15 -18.00 2.63 -8.36
CA GLY A 15 -19.34 2.25 -8.81
C GLY A 15 -19.62 0.73 -8.86
N VAL A 16 -18.63 -0.09 -8.55
CA VAL A 16 -18.76 -1.56 -8.54
C VAL A 16 -19.00 -2.04 -7.11
N ARG A 17 -20.05 -2.85 -6.91
CA ARG A 17 -20.33 -3.49 -5.63
C ARG A 17 -19.26 -4.54 -5.31
N ILE A 18 -18.60 -4.39 -4.15
CA ILE A 18 -17.47 -5.23 -3.77
C ILE A 18 -17.69 -6.13 -2.56
N ASN A 19 -18.93 -6.29 -2.08
CA ASN A 19 -19.23 -7.12 -0.90
C ASN A 19 -18.69 -8.55 -1.05
N ALA A 20 -18.89 -9.18 -2.22
CA ALA A 20 -18.43 -10.54 -2.52
C ALA A 20 -16.97 -10.61 -3.06
N VAL A 21 -16.30 -9.48 -3.24
CA VAL A 21 -14.93 -9.46 -3.76
C VAL A 21 -13.95 -9.74 -2.62
N PRO A 22 -13.16 -10.83 -2.67
CA PRO A 22 -12.20 -11.15 -1.61
C PRO A 22 -11.09 -10.09 -1.53
N ALA A 23 -10.53 -9.89 -0.34
CA ALA A 23 -9.55 -8.84 -0.04
C ALA A 23 -8.39 -8.77 -1.05
N HIS A 24 -7.81 -9.92 -1.41
CA HIS A 24 -6.66 -10.01 -2.32
C HIS A 24 -6.97 -9.61 -3.78
N LYS A 25 -8.24 -9.47 -4.14
CA LYS A 25 -8.68 -9.02 -5.49
C LYS A 25 -9.11 -7.56 -5.52
N ARG A 26 -9.18 -6.90 -4.37
CA ARG A 26 -9.51 -5.47 -4.30
C ARG A 26 -8.30 -4.64 -4.66
N ALA A 27 -8.49 -3.53 -5.37
CA ALA A 27 -7.43 -2.56 -5.68
C ALA A 27 -7.11 -1.64 -4.47
N ILE A 28 -7.05 -2.25 -3.29
CA ILE A 28 -6.87 -1.60 -1.99
C ILE A 28 -5.75 -2.34 -1.27
N ASN A 29 -4.75 -1.61 -0.78
CA ASN A 29 -3.72 -2.15 0.09
C ASN A 29 -3.82 -1.53 1.49
N THR A 30 -3.33 -2.25 2.50
CA THR A 30 -3.35 -1.81 3.90
C THR A 30 -1.93 -1.78 4.46
N VAL A 31 -1.60 -0.70 5.15
CA VAL A 31 -0.43 -0.61 6.03
C VAL A 31 -0.94 -0.70 7.46
N PHE A 32 -0.48 -1.71 8.19
CA PHE A 32 -0.87 -1.95 9.58
C PHE A 32 0.00 -1.15 10.55
N GLN A 33 -0.49 -0.90 11.74
CA GLN A 33 0.16 -0.17 12.82
C GLN A 33 1.60 -0.67 13.13
N ARG A 34 1.85 -1.98 13.08
CA ARG A 34 3.17 -2.60 13.28
C ARG A 34 3.92 -2.89 11.99
N TYR A 35 3.57 -2.21 10.89
CA TYR A 35 4.20 -2.29 9.56
C TYR A 35 4.20 -3.67 8.91
N ALA A 36 4.14 -4.78 9.67
CA ALA A 36 4.14 -6.18 9.22
C ALA A 36 5.23 -6.48 8.16
N LEU A 37 6.42 -5.92 8.31
CA LEU A 37 7.56 -6.23 7.45
C LEU A 37 8.04 -7.67 7.68
N PHE A 38 8.58 -8.28 6.65
CA PHE A 38 9.19 -9.61 6.71
C PHE A 38 10.62 -9.48 7.26
N PRO A 39 10.91 -9.92 8.50
CA PRO A 39 12.18 -9.64 9.16
C PRO A 39 13.36 -10.38 8.53
N HIS A 40 13.11 -11.48 7.83
CA HIS A 40 14.10 -12.30 7.13
C HIS A 40 14.43 -11.80 5.72
N LEU A 41 13.71 -10.76 5.24
CA LEU A 41 13.92 -10.15 3.94
C LEU A 41 14.57 -8.76 4.11
N ASN A 42 15.44 -8.38 3.17
CA ASN A 42 15.96 -7.02 3.10
C ASN A 42 14.88 -6.02 2.60
N VAL A 43 15.24 -4.75 2.50
CA VAL A 43 14.34 -3.69 2.05
C VAL A 43 13.80 -3.97 0.64
N PHE A 44 14.70 -4.28 -0.31
CA PHE A 44 14.32 -4.60 -1.69
C PHE A 44 13.32 -5.76 -1.75
N GLU A 45 13.64 -6.86 -1.08
CA GLU A 45 12.82 -8.07 -1.07
C GLU A 45 11.43 -7.85 -0.43
N ASN A 46 11.37 -7.03 0.62
CA ASN A 46 10.09 -6.63 1.22
C ASN A 46 9.20 -5.91 0.20
N ILE A 47 9.74 -4.95 -0.54
CA ILE A 47 8.98 -4.19 -1.54
C ILE A 47 8.64 -5.08 -2.75
N ALA A 48 9.59 -5.88 -3.24
CA ALA A 48 9.43 -6.75 -4.40
C ALA A 48 8.44 -7.90 -4.17
N PHE A 49 8.17 -8.27 -2.91
CA PHE A 49 7.40 -9.46 -2.56
C PHE A 49 6.09 -9.58 -3.33
N GLY A 50 5.28 -8.51 -3.34
CA GLY A 50 3.98 -8.50 -4.02
C GLY A 50 4.09 -8.52 -5.55
N LEU A 51 5.21 -8.07 -6.13
CA LEU A 51 5.45 -8.07 -7.57
C LEU A 51 5.80 -9.46 -8.11
N ARG A 52 6.40 -10.33 -7.27
CA ARG A 52 6.76 -11.70 -7.64
C ARG A 52 5.58 -12.67 -7.68
N ILE A 53 4.45 -12.27 -7.09
CA ILE A 53 3.22 -13.07 -7.13
C ILE A 53 2.60 -12.96 -8.52
N PRO A 54 2.39 -14.10 -9.25
CA PRO A 54 1.78 -14.06 -10.55
C PRO A 54 0.37 -13.49 -10.49
N LYS A 55 0.07 -12.52 -11.35
CA LYS A 55 -1.26 -11.93 -11.44
C LYS A 55 -2.07 -12.64 -12.53
N ALA A 56 -3.33 -12.96 -12.24
CA ALA A 56 -4.25 -13.42 -13.25
C ALA A 56 -4.65 -12.24 -14.17
N LYS A 57 -4.37 -12.35 -15.45
CA LYS A 57 -4.88 -11.45 -16.48
C LYS A 57 -6.04 -12.15 -17.19
N GLU A 58 -7.21 -11.55 -17.13
CA GLU A 58 -8.40 -12.03 -17.84
C GLU A 58 -8.54 -11.24 -19.14
N GLU A 59 -8.64 -11.96 -20.24
CA GLU A 59 -9.03 -11.41 -21.52
C GLU A 59 -10.54 -11.62 -21.67
N ARG A 60 -11.27 -10.56 -22.01
CA ARG A 60 -12.73 -10.57 -22.12
C ARG A 60 -13.15 -10.24 -23.53
N ASP A 61 -14.23 -10.85 -24.01
CA ASP A 61 -14.86 -10.50 -25.28
C ASP A 61 -15.63 -9.18 -25.20
N GLU A 62 -16.18 -8.74 -26.34
CA GLU A 62 -16.97 -7.50 -26.44
C GLU A 62 -18.22 -7.50 -25.53
N LYS A 63 -18.66 -8.68 -25.07
CA LYS A 63 -19.79 -8.88 -24.15
C LYS A 63 -19.34 -8.98 -22.70
N GLY A 64 -18.04 -8.78 -22.39
CA GLY A 64 -17.46 -8.82 -21.06
C GLY A 64 -17.24 -10.25 -20.50
N LYS A 65 -17.47 -11.31 -21.31
CA LYS A 65 -17.24 -12.70 -20.90
C LYS A 65 -15.75 -13.03 -20.93
N VAL A 66 -15.24 -13.66 -19.88
CA VAL A 66 -13.84 -14.11 -19.81
C VAL A 66 -13.60 -15.21 -20.85
N ILE A 67 -12.76 -14.93 -21.86
CA ILE A 67 -12.37 -15.88 -22.92
C ILE A 67 -11.03 -16.55 -22.64
N ARG A 68 -10.16 -15.87 -21.86
CA ARG A 68 -8.83 -16.41 -21.52
C ARG A 68 -8.36 -15.93 -20.16
N ARG A 69 -7.71 -16.82 -19.42
CA ARG A 69 -7.01 -16.48 -18.18
C ARG A 69 -5.54 -16.87 -18.31
N GLN A 70 -4.65 -15.90 -18.12
CA GLN A 70 -3.21 -16.11 -18.13
C GLN A 70 -2.61 -15.67 -16.80
N LYS A 71 -1.61 -16.41 -16.31
CA LYS A 71 -0.75 -15.96 -15.20
C LYS A 71 0.40 -15.15 -15.79
N VAL A 72 0.42 -13.86 -15.50
CA VAL A 72 1.51 -12.97 -15.93
C VAL A 72 2.45 -12.76 -14.75
N LYS A 73 3.73 -13.01 -14.99
CA LYS A 73 4.83 -12.68 -14.07
C LYS A 73 5.61 -11.50 -14.64
N LEU A 74 6.03 -10.62 -13.77
CA LEU A 74 7.00 -9.58 -14.13
C LEU A 74 8.39 -10.20 -14.25
N THR A 75 9.20 -9.65 -15.14
CA THR A 75 10.63 -9.97 -15.23
C THR A 75 11.38 -9.35 -14.05
N GLU A 76 12.54 -9.91 -13.68
CA GLU A 76 13.37 -9.33 -12.60
C GLU A 76 13.80 -7.89 -12.91
N LYS A 77 13.98 -7.54 -14.19
CA LYS A 77 14.27 -6.17 -14.62
C LYS A 77 13.11 -5.22 -14.31
N GLU A 78 11.88 -5.59 -14.66
CA GLU A 78 10.67 -4.80 -14.35
C GLU A 78 10.44 -4.66 -12.84
N ILE A 79 10.73 -5.73 -12.07
CA ILE A 79 10.65 -5.71 -10.61
C ILE A 79 11.67 -4.72 -10.05
N GLN A 80 12.92 -4.78 -10.51
CA GLN A 80 13.98 -3.89 -10.09
C GLN A 80 13.64 -2.42 -10.38
N GLU A 81 13.19 -2.11 -11.59
CA GLU A 81 12.79 -0.76 -11.97
C GLU A 81 11.69 -0.21 -11.05
N ARG A 82 10.63 -0.99 -10.80
CA ARG A 82 9.53 -0.57 -9.93
C ARG A 82 9.92 -0.41 -8.46
N VAL A 83 10.77 -1.30 -7.95
CA VAL A 83 11.25 -1.19 -6.58
C VAL A 83 12.13 0.04 -6.41
N MET A 84 13.03 0.32 -7.37
CA MET A 84 13.88 1.51 -7.33
C MET A 84 13.07 2.81 -7.42
N GLU A 85 12.02 2.84 -8.28
CA GLU A 85 11.05 3.94 -8.34
C GLU A 85 10.41 4.17 -6.96
N MET A 86 9.93 3.12 -6.30
CA MET A 86 9.30 3.24 -4.99
C MET A 86 10.27 3.67 -3.90
N LEU A 87 11.51 3.20 -3.92
CA LEU A 87 12.56 3.63 -2.99
C LEU A 87 12.88 5.12 -3.13
N ASP A 88 12.83 5.64 -4.35
CA ASP A 88 12.99 7.07 -4.61
C ASP A 88 11.79 7.86 -4.06
N VAL A 89 10.57 7.39 -4.33
CA VAL A 89 9.32 8.00 -3.82
C VAL A 89 9.31 8.11 -2.29
N VAL A 90 9.83 7.10 -1.57
CA VAL A 90 9.83 7.10 -0.10
C VAL A 90 11.16 7.57 0.52
N ASN A 91 12.05 8.19 -0.26
CA ASN A 91 13.36 8.69 0.19
C ASN A 91 14.22 7.63 0.90
N LEU A 92 14.29 6.42 0.34
CA LEU A 92 15.10 5.31 0.85
C LEU A 92 16.06 4.74 -0.21
N LYS A 93 16.42 5.54 -1.22
CA LYS A 93 17.43 5.16 -2.21
C LYS A 93 18.78 4.86 -1.52
N GLY A 94 19.42 3.75 -1.91
CA GLY A 94 20.66 3.27 -1.27
C GLY A 94 20.43 2.37 -0.05
N PHE A 95 19.17 2.06 0.30
CA PHE A 95 18.82 1.17 1.41
C PHE A 95 18.43 -0.25 0.95
N GLU A 96 18.51 -0.56 -0.33
CA GLU A 96 17.98 -1.77 -0.96
C GLU A 96 18.42 -3.04 -0.26
N LYS A 97 19.69 -3.13 0.09
CA LYS A 97 20.32 -4.32 0.69
C LYS A 97 20.28 -4.35 2.22
N ARG A 98 19.77 -3.29 2.86
CA ARG A 98 19.74 -3.25 4.34
C ARG A 98 18.70 -4.19 4.90
N SER A 99 19.03 -4.79 6.05
CA SER A 99 18.04 -5.53 6.86
C SER A 99 17.00 -4.56 7.40
N VAL A 100 15.73 -4.95 7.38
CA VAL A 100 14.64 -4.11 7.93
C VAL A 100 14.78 -3.92 9.45
N SER A 101 15.43 -4.86 10.16
CA SER A 101 15.70 -4.75 11.60
C SER A 101 16.72 -3.68 11.95
N SER A 102 17.55 -3.23 11.01
CA SER A 102 18.54 -2.16 11.22
C SER A 102 17.98 -0.75 10.97
N LEU A 103 16.70 -0.66 10.58
CA LEU A 103 16.05 0.60 10.24
C LEU A 103 15.37 1.23 11.46
N SER A 104 15.32 2.58 11.50
CA SER A 104 14.47 3.30 12.44
C SER A 104 12.99 3.03 12.18
N GLY A 105 12.11 3.27 13.17
CA GLY A 105 10.66 3.10 13.03
C GLY A 105 10.07 3.83 11.82
N GLY A 106 10.45 5.08 11.60
CA GLY A 106 10.01 5.85 10.42
C GLY A 106 10.55 5.30 9.09
N GLN A 107 11.76 4.72 9.08
CA GLN A 107 12.28 4.05 7.89
C GLN A 107 11.53 2.74 7.61
N GLN A 108 11.25 1.94 8.65
CA GLN A 108 10.44 0.73 8.53
C GLN A 108 9.04 1.03 7.98
N GLN A 109 8.42 2.09 8.47
CA GLN A 109 7.13 2.56 7.98
C GLN A 109 7.19 2.91 6.49
N ARG A 110 8.19 3.66 6.05
CA ARG A 110 8.38 4.01 4.63
C ARG A 110 8.59 2.76 3.76
N VAL A 111 9.29 1.75 4.24
CA VAL A 111 9.39 0.45 3.53
C VAL A 111 8.02 -0.22 3.41
N ALA A 112 7.20 -0.22 4.47
CA ALA A 112 5.85 -0.79 4.44
C ALA A 112 4.93 -0.05 3.45
N ILE A 113 5.01 1.27 3.42
CA ILE A 113 4.29 2.11 2.46
C ILE A 113 4.75 1.80 1.02
N ALA A 114 6.05 1.77 0.76
CA ALA A 114 6.60 1.41 -0.55
C ALA A 114 6.12 0.03 -1.02
N ARG A 115 6.13 -0.98 -0.13
CA ARG A 115 5.60 -2.32 -0.39
C ARG A 115 4.12 -2.30 -0.74
N ALA A 116 3.34 -1.46 -0.07
CA ALA A 116 1.91 -1.34 -0.37
C ALA A 116 1.66 -0.61 -1.69
N LEU A 117 2.48 0.39 -2.03
CA LEU A 117 2.32 1.24 -3.22
C LEU A 117 2.87 0.62 -4.51
N VAL A 118 3.87 -0.26 -4.43
CA VAL A 118 4.56 -0.84 -5.60
C VAL A 118 3.63 -1.56 -6.58
N ASN A 119 2.49 -2.06 -6.08
CA ASN A 119 1.44 -2.67 -6.88
C ASN A 119 0.47 -1.66 -7.49
N ARG A 120 0.68 -0.36 -7.27
CA ARG A 120 -0.16 0.75 -7.76
C ARG A 120 -1.65 0.56 -7.39
N PRO A 121 -1.99 0.43 -6.10
CA PRO A 121 -3.38 0.36 -5.67
C PRO A 121 -4.09 1.69 -5.98
N LYS A 122 -5.41 1.68 -6.07
CA LYS A 122 -6.21 2.91 -6.17
C LYS A 122 -6.44 3.57 -4.81
N VAL A 123 -6.43 2.76 -3.74
CA VAL A 123 -6.61 3.23 -2.37
C VAL A 123 -5.60 2.58 -1.45
N LEU A 124 -4.99 3.37 -0.58
CA LEU A 124 -4.15 2.92 0.53
C LEU A 124 -4.87 3.17 1.85
N LEU A 125 -5.11 2.09 2.61
CA LEU A 125 -5.59 2.17 3.99
C LEU A 125 -4.38 2.24 4.92
N LEU A 126 -4.39 3.19 5.83
CA LEU A 126 -3.35 3.41 6.83
C LEU A 126 -4.01 3.27 8.22
N ASP A 127 -3.68 2.20 8.92
CA ASP A 127 -4.25 1.87 10.22
C ASP A 127 -3.30 2.33 11.33
N GLU A 128 -3.65 3.43 12.01
CA GLU A 128 -2.85 4.11 13.04
C GLU A 128 -1.39 4.31 12.62
N PRO A 129 -1.13 4.91 11.44
CA PRO A 129 0.21 4.90 10.86
C PRO A 129 1.26 5.62 11.70
N LEU A 130 0.86 6.56 12.56
CA LEU A 130 1.77 7.40 13.34
C LEU A 130 1.77 7.07 14.84
N GLY A 131 0.91 6.14 15.28
CA GLY A 131 0.71 5.83 16.69
C GLY A 131 1.96 5.33 17.44
N ALA A 132 2.91 4.70 16.74
CA ALA A 132 4.14 4.16 17.32
C ALA A 132 5.33 5.15 17.31
N LEU A 133 5.14 6.39 16.82
CA LEU A 133 6.20 7.37 16.63
C LEU A 133 6.18 8.43 17.73
N ASP A 134 7.38 8.92 18.12
CA ASP A 134 7.49 10.12 18.96
C ASP A 134 6.98 11.37 18.23
N MET A 135 6.72 12.45 18.97
CA MET A 135 6.05 13.66 18.46
C MET A 135 6.81 14.31 17.29
N ARG A 136 8.14 14.36 17.33
CA ARG A 136 8.95 14.96 16.27
C ARG A 136 8.90 14.12 15.01
N LEU A 137 9.14 12.82 15.18
CA LEU A 137 9.14 11.86 14.07
C LEU A 137 7.74 11.74 13.43
N ARG A 138 6.67 11.89 14.25
CA ARG A 138 5.28 11.91 13.79
C ARG A 138 5.04 13.06 12.82
N LYS A 139 5.47 14.28 13.17
CA LYS A 139 5.30 15.47 12.31
C LYS A 139 6.07 15.35 10.98
N ASP A 140 7.29 14.85 11.04
CA ASP A 140 8.09 14.60 9.83
C ASP A 140 7.41 13.58 8.93
N MET A 141 6.83 12.52 9.53
CA MET A 141 6.13 11.47 8.79
C MET A 141 4.78 11.94 8.22
N GLN A 142 4.05 12.83 8.88
CA GLN A 142 2.85 13.46 8.34
C GLN A 142 3.16 14.19 7.03
N ASN A 143 4.20 15.01 7.02
CA ASN A 143 4.64 15.73 5.83
C ASN A 143 5.05 14.77 4.70
N GLU A 144 5.77 13.69 5.07
CA GLU A 144 6.21 12.69 4.11
C GLU A 144 5.03 11.91 3.50
N LEU A 145 4.03 11.53 4.29
CA LEU A 145 2.82 10.85 3.82
C LEU A 145 2.02 11.74 2.84
N LYS A 146 1.88 13.02 3.13
CA LYS A 146 1.24 13.98 2.21
C LYS A 146 2.00 14.09 0.90
N ARG A 147 3.33 14.19 0.97
CA ARG A 147 4.20 14.25 -0.22
C ARG A 147 4.04 12.99 -1.07
N ILE A 148 4.05 11.82 -0.45
CA ILE A 148 3.87 10.53 -1.14
C ILE A 148 2.48 10.45 -1.79
N GLN A 149 1.42 10.84 -1.06
CA GLN A 149 0.05 10.87 -1.59
C GLN A 149 -0.04 11.72 -2.85
N GLN A 150 0.49 12.95 -2.80
CA GLN A 150 0.49 13.87 -3.94
C GLN A 150 1.30 13.30 -5.13
N ALA A 151 2.49 12.76 -4.87
CA ALA A 151 3.34 12.17 -5.91
C ALA A 151 2.69 10.96 -6.59
N MET A 152 1.92 10.16 -5.84
CA MET A 152 1.26 8.96 -6.36
C MET A 152 -0.13 9.22 -6.95
N GLY A 153 -0.79 10.32 -6.61
CA GLY A 153 -2.12 10.67 -7.08
C GLY A 153 -3.21 9.67 -6.70
N ILE A 154 -3.07 8.98 -5.55
CA ILE A 154 -4.01 7.96 -5.08
C ILE A 154 -4.74 8.41 -3.80
N THR A 155 -5.87 7.77 -3.50
CA THR A 155 -6.62 8.05 -2.28
C THR A 155 -5.98 7.36 -1.09
N PHE A 156 -5.69 8.14 -0.02
CA PHE A 156 -5.31 7.61 1.29
C PHE A 156 -6.51 7.67 2.22
N ILE A 157 -6.71 6.60 2.98
CA ILE A 157 -7.71 6.55 4.05
C ILE A 157 -6.96 6.29 5.36
N TYR A 158 -7.01 7.26 6.25
CA TYR A 158 -6.41 7.18 7.58
C TYR A 158 -7.43 6.68 8.59
N VAL A 159 -7.05 5.70 9.39
CA VAL A 159 -7.77 5.30 10.59
C VAL A 159 -6.91 5.74 11.76
N THR A 160 -7.40 6.67 12.56
CA THR A 160 -6.69 7.21 13.72
C THR A 160 -7.67 7.59 14.82
N HIS A 161 -7.22 7.53 16.06
CA HIS A 161 -7.93 8.04 17.22
C HIS A 161 -7.45 9.45 17.64
N ASP A 162 -6.45 9.98 16.96
CA ASP A 162 -5.87 11.30 17.17
C ASP A 162 -6.58 12.32 16.28
N GLN A 163 -7.33 13.24 16.91
CA GLN A 163 -8.10 14.26 16.20
C GLN A 163 -7.22 15.27 15.46
N GLU A 164 -6.07 15.63 16.03
CA GLU A 164 -5.12 16.55 15.41
C GLU A 164 -4.52 15.93 14.14
N GLU A 165 -4.20 14.64 14.20
CA GLU A 165 -3.76 13.88 13.03
C GLU A 165 -4.84 13.85 11.94
N ALA A 166 -6.09 13.52 12.29
CA ALA A 166 -7.19 13.47 11.35
C ALA A 166 -7.40 14.81 10.64
N LEU A 167 -7.44 15.90 11.39
CA LEU A 167 -7.64 17.25 10.84
C LEU A 167 -6.47 17.76 10.01
N SER A 168 -5.23 17.43 10.42
CA SER A 168 -4.02 17.88 9.71
C SER A 168 -3.74 17.11 8.44
N MET A 169 -4.17 15.84 8.37
CA MET A 169 -3.80 14.91 7.29
C MET A 169 -4.87 14.75 6.21
N SER A 170 -6.14 14.99 6.53
CA SER A 170 -7.27 14.64 5.66
C SER A 170 -7.88 15.85 4.98
N ASP A 171 -8.39 15.67 3.77
CA ASP A 171 -9.24 16.62 3.06
C ASP A 171 -10.71 16.51 3.53
N THR A 172 -11.08 15.32 4.04
CA THR A 172 -12.42 15.01 4.57
C THR A 172 -12.30 14.11 5.80
N VAL A 173 -13.01 14.42 6.87
CA VAL A 173 -13.09 13.63 8.10
C VAL A 173 -14.52 13.10 8.25
N VAL A 174 -14.65 11.84 8.66
CA VAL A 174 -15.93 11.13 8.84
C VAL A 174 -16.03 10.57 10.25
#